data_ffe577ad2afe111691a7f944ff1cbb50
#
_entry.id   ffe577ad2afe111691a7f944ff1cbb50
#
_cell.length_a   1.000
_cell.length_b   1.000
_cell.length_c   1.000
_cell.angle_alpha   90.00
_cell.angle_beta   90.00
_cell.angle_gamma   90.00
#
_symmetry.space_group_name_H-M   'P 1'
#
loop_
_entity.id
_entity.type
_entity.pdbx_description
1 polymer ?
#
loop_
_entity_poly.entity_id
_entity_poly.type
_entity_poly.pdbx_seq_one_letter_code
_entity_poly.pdbx_strand_id
1 'polypeptide(L)'
;MCIRDRGYFLYQGVVDPLGGINTLWPLFGIANQMLAAIALMLGTCVLFKMKRGQYAWVTIVPTIWLLLCTLTAGWQKMFHADPKIGFLAHASKYQAAIDEGKILAPAKSMAQMQQVVFNDYLDAGLAGFFVIVVLSVLVFGIRTVMKARANSLPTVNESPLVLAKG
;
A
#
# COMPACT_ATOMS: atom_id res chain seq x y z
N MET A 1 21.68 7.22 0.03
CA MET A 1 21.01 6.58 1.18
C MET A 1 22.08 5.89 2.00
N CYS A 2 22.45 6.48 3.15
CA CYS A 2 23.66 6.11 3.90
C CYS A 2 23.45 4.85 4.75
N ILE A 3 24.52 4.07 4.95
CA ILE A 3 24.58 2.90 5.85
C ILE A 3 24.12 3.30 7.25
N ARG A 4 24.37 4.55 7.67
CA ARG A 4 23.97 5.12 8.95
C ARG A 4 22.44 5.16 9.13
N ASP A 5 21.67 5.44 8.08
CA ASP A 5 20.20 5.53 8.14
C ASP A 5 19.60 4.11 8.31
N ARG A 6 20.16 3.13 7.62
CA ARG A 6 19.77 1.72 7.78
C ARG A 6 20.10 1.18 9.17
N GLY A 7 21.27 1.56 9.71
CA GLY A 7 21.69 1.19 11.07
C GLY A 7 20.77 1.79 12.12
N TYR A 8 20.33 3.03 11.94
CA TYR A 8 19.39 3.68 12.86
C TYR A 8 18.02 2.96 12.90
N PHE A 9 17.45 2.63 11.74
CA PHE A 9 16.18 1.90 11.70
C PHE A 9 16.30 0.48 12.26
N LEU A 10 17.42 -0.21 12.01
CA LEU A 10 17.70 -1.51 12.60
C LEU A 10 17.80 -1.41 14.13
N TYR A 11 18.54 -0.42 14.63
CA TYR A 11 18.68 -0.17 16.07
C TYR A 11 17.33 0.14 16.70
N GLN A 12 16.52 0.99 16.11
CA GLN A 12 15.16 1.30 16.58
C GLN A 12 14.28 0.05 16.59
N GLY A 13 14.38 -0.82 15.58
CA GLY A 13 13.61 -2.07 15.54
C GLY A 13 13.99 -3.08 16.59
N VAL A 14 15.26 -3.08 17.02
CA VAL A 14 15.76 -3.98 18.07
C VAL A 14 15.47 -3.43 19.48
N VAL A 15 15.53 -2.12 19.65
CA VAL A 15 15.41 -1.46 20.97
C VAL A 15 13.97 -1.10 21.29
N ASP A 16 13.08 -1.00 20.28
CA ASP A 16 11.67 -0.68 20.49
C ASP A 16 10.89 -1.90 21.02
N PRO A 17 10.61 -1.97 22.33
CA PRO A 17 9.88 -3.08 22.92
C PRO A 17 8.40 -3.12 22.49
N LEU A 18 7.89 -2.04 21.89
CA LEU A 18 6.51 -1.89 21.48
C LEU A 18 6.28 -2.40 20.04
N GLY A 19 7.36 -2.79 19.33
CA GLY A 19 7.26 -3.37 17.99
C GLY A 19 6.81 -2.39 16.91
N GLY A 20 7.01 -1.07 17.11
CA GLY A 20 6.58 -0.02 16.17
C GLY A 20 7.08 -0.25 14.75
N ILE A 21 8.31 -0.74 14.56
CA ILE A 21 8.82 -1.12 13.25
C ILE A 21 8.15 -2.40 12.73
N ASN A 22 7.84 -3.35 13.60
CA ASN A 22 7.19 -4.60 13.21
C ASN A 22 5.74 -4.37 12.75
N THR A 23 5.05 -3.37 13.28
CA THR A 23 3.71 -2.97 12.82
C THR A 23 3.75 -2.23 11.50
N LEU A 24 4.80 -1.43 11.24
CA LEU A 24 4.99 -0.72 9.97
C LEU A 24 5.42 -1.64 8.82
N TRP A 25 6.08 -2.76 9.11
CA TRP A 25 6.60 -3.67 8.08
C TRP A 25 5.53 -4.19 7.11
N PRO A 26 4.34 -4.64 7.56
CA PRO A 26 3.25 -5.01 6.68
C PRO A 26 2.75 -3.85 5.79
N LEU A 27 2.76 -2.61 6.31
CA LEU A 27 2.37 -1.42 5.55
C LEU A 27 3.36 -1.12 4.40
N PHE A 28 4.67 -1.35 4.61
CA PHE A 28 5.66 -1.27 3.52
C PHE A 28 5.38 -2.28 2.42
N GLY A 29 4.98 -3.50 2.77
CA GLY A 29 4.58 -4.52 1.79
C GLY A 29 3.38 -4.05 0.95
N ILE A 30 2.34 -3.54 1.60
CA ILE A 30 1.14 -3.00 0.94
C ILE A 30 1.51 -1.81 0.04
N ALA A 31 2.33 -0.87 0.52
CA ALA A 31 2.78 0.29 -0.25
C ALA A 31 3.57 -0.11 -1.52
N ASN A 32 4.48 -1.08 -1.42
CA ASN A 32 5.24 -1.59 -2.56
C ASN A 32 4.35 -2.27 -3.60
N GLN A 33 3.38 -3.08 -3.16
CA GLN A 33 2.40 -3.71 -4.06
C GLN A 33 1.52 -2.66 -4.73
N MET A 34 1.14 -1.61 -4.01
CA MET A 34 0.38 -0.48 -4.54
C MET A 34 1.14 0.23 -5.65
N LEU A 35 2.43 0.54 -5.44
CA LEU A 35 3.28 1.17 -6.46
C LEU A 35 3.39 0.30 -7.71
N ALA A 36 3.58 -1.01 -7.57
CA ALA A 36 3.62 -1.95 -8.68
C ALA A 36 2.28 -1.98 -9.45
N ALA A 37 1.15 -2.01 -8.74
CA ALA A 37 -0.18 -1.98 -9.36
C ALA A 37 -0.44 -0.66 -10.12
N ILE A 38 -0.03 0.47 -9.58
CA ILE A 38 -0.12 1.79 -10.23
C ILE A 38 0.74 1.81 -11.50
N ALA A 39 1.98 1.34 -11.44
CA ALA A 39 2.89 1.29 -12.59
C ALA A 39 2.34 0.41 -13.72
N LEU A 40 1.82 -0.77 -13.39
CA LEU A 40 1.19 -1.67 -14.38
C LEU A 40 -0.08 -1.07 -14.98
N MET A 41 -0.90 -0.38 -14.19
CA MET A 41 -2.08 0.31 -14.69
C MET A 41 -1.71 1.44 -15.65
N LEU A 42 -0.69 2.24 -15.32
CA LEU A 42 -0.16 3.27 -16.22
C LEU A 42 0.37 2.65 -17.52
N GLY A 43 1.14 1.56 -17.44
CA GLY A 43 1.61 0.80 -18.60
C GLY A 43 0.46 0.32 -19.47
N THR A 44 -0.62 -0.17 -18.87
CA THR A 44 -1.84 -0.57 -19.57
C THR A 44 -2.47 0.62 -20.31
N CYS A 45 -2.59 1.78 -19.67
CA CYS A 45 -3.13 2.99 -20.29
C CYS A 45 -2.28 3.44 -21.48
N VAL A 46 -0.95 3.38 -21.37
CA VAL A 46 -0.02 3.71 -22.45
C VAL A 46 -0.20 2.74 -23.63
N LEU A 47 -0.28 1.43 -23.41
CA LEU A 47 -0.49 0.44 -24.46
C LEU A 47 -1.79 0.70 -25.25
N PHE A 48 -2.87 1.06 -24.56
CA PHE A 48 -4.12 1.43 -25.25
C PHE A 48 -3.99 2.74 -26.02
N LYS A 49 -3.30 3.76 -25.50
CA LYS A 49 -3.04 5.02 -26.22
C LYS A 49 -2.16 4.82 -27.45
N MET A 50 -1.21 3.88 -27.41
CA MET A 50 -0.36 3.50 -28.54
C MET A 50 -1.07 2.60 -29.57
N LYS A 51 -2.37 2.33 -29.41
CA LYS A 51 -3.16 1.39 -30.23
C LYS A 51 -2.61 -0.06 -30.25
N ARG A 52 -1.81 -0.43 -29.24
CA ARG A 52 -1.25 -1.78 -29.04
C ARG A 52 -2.01 -2.56 -27.98
N GLY A 53 -3.33 -2.38 -27.89
CA GLY A 53 -4.19 -3.03 -26.89
C GLY A 53 -4.17 -4.56 -26.91
N GLN A 54 -3.72 -5.18 -28.00
CA GLN A 54 -3.55 -6.64 -28.09
C GLN A 54 -2.52 -7.19 -27.07
N TYR A 55 -1.56 -6.37 -26.63
CA TYR A 55 -0.55 -6.75 -25.62
C TYR A 55 -0.94 -6.35 -24.20
N ALA A 56 -2.07 -5.68 -24.02
CA ALA A 56 -2.50 -5.17 -22.71
C ALA A 56 -2.74 -6.28 -21.67
N TRP A 57 -3.04 -7.51 -22.11
CA TRP A 57 -3.23 -8.63 -21.21
C TRP A 57 -2.00 -8.92 -20.33
N VAL A 58 -0.78 -8.66 -20.85
CA VAL A 58 0.49 -8.86 -20.14
C VAL A 58 0.58 -7.96 -18.89
N THR A 59 -0.01 -6.78 -18.93
CA THR A 59 -0.05 -5.85 -17.80
C THR A 59 -1.34 -5.99 -16.98
N ILE A 60 -2.47 -6.31 -17.59
CA ILE A 60 -3.77 -6.43 -16.91
C ILE A 60 -3.80 -7.61 -15.95
N VAL A 61 -3.32 -8.80 -16.37
CA VAL A 61 -3.37 -10.00 -15.53
C VAL A 61 -2.60 -9.80 -14.22
N PRO A 62 -1.31 -9.38 -14.21
CA PRO A 62 -0.61 -9.12 -12.96
C PRO A 62 -1.21 -7.94 -12.18
N THR A 63 -1.78 -6.94 -12.85
CA THR A 63 -2.48 -5.83 -12.16
C THR A 63 -3.66 -6.34 -11.35
N ILE A 64 -4.53 -7.18 -11.95
CA ILE A 64 -5.68 -7.76 -11.24
C ILE A 64 -5.20 -8.58 -10.04
N TRP A 65 -4.19 -9.42 -10.22
CA TRP A 65 -3.64 -10.22 -9.14
C TRP A 65 -3.13 -9.36 -7.99
N LEU A 66 -2.31 -8.34 -8.28
CA LEU A 66 -1.78 -7.43 -7.27
C LEU A 66 -2.89 -6.64 -6.57
N LEU A 67 -3.91 -6.19 -7.29
CA LEU A 67 -5.05 -5.48 -6.71
C LEU A 67 -5.82 -6.39 -5.74
N LEU A 68 -6.10 -7.63 -6.11
CA LEU A 68 -6.78 -8.58 -5.22
C LEU A 68 -5.97 -8.81 -3.94
N CYS A 69 -4.67 -9.08 -4.06
CA CYS A 69 -3.79 -9.26 -2.91
C CYS A 69 -3.73 -8.02 -2.03
N THR A 70 -3.55 -6.83 -2.63
CA THR A 70 -3.40 -5.57 -1.88
C THR A 70 -4.69 -5.17 -1.17
N LEU A 71 -5.85 -5.28 -1.84
CA LEU A 71 -7.14 -4.95 -1.25
C LEU A 71 -7.51 -5.93 -0.13
N THR A 72 -7.27 -7.23 -0.34
CA THR A 72 -7.51 -8.25 0.69
C THR A 72 -6.61 -8.02 1.90
N ALA A 73 -5.32 -7.79 1.69
CA ALA A 73 -4.38 -7.51 2.77
C ALA A 73 -4.74 -6.22 3.54
N GLY A 74 -5.07 -5.13 2.82
CA GLY A 74 -5.51 -3.88 3.43
C GLY A 74 -6.77 -4.05 4.26
N TRP A 75 -7.78 -4.75 3.73
CA TRP A 75 -9.01 -5.04 4.45
C TRP A 75 -8.77 -5.87 5.71
N GLN A 76 -8.00 -6.96 5.61
CA GLN A 76 -7.67 -7.81 6.75
C GLN A 76 -6.88 -7.06 7.81
N LYS A 77 -5.92 -6.22 7.42
CA LYS A 77 -5.14 -5.40 8.35
C LYS A 77 -6.00 -4.37 9.11
N MET A 78 -7.08 -3.88 8.51
CA MET A 78 -7.98 -2.95 9.18
C MET A 78 -9.01 -3.66 10.07
N PHE A 79 -9.71 -4.67 9.53
CA PHE A 79 -10.96 -5.18 10.09
C PHE A 79 -10.92 -6.63 10.60
N HIS A 80 -9.78 -7.31 10.55
CA HIS A 80 -9.73 -8.69 11.04
C HIS A 80 -10.01 -8.74 12.55
N ALA A 81 -10.84 -9.72 12.98
CA ALA A 81 -11.24 -9.86 14.37
C ALA A 81 -10.10 -10.32 15.30
N ASP A 82 -9.07 -10.99 14.76
CA ASP A 82 -7.91 -11.41 15.55
C ASP A 82 -7.00 -10.19 15.81
N PRO A 83 -6.74 -9.85 17.09
CA PRO A 83 -5.85 -8.75 17.47
C PRO A 83 -4.40 -8.89 16.96
N LYS A 84 -3.98 -10.07 16.55
CA LYS A 84 -2.65 -10.29 15.95
C LYS A 84 -2.55 -9.83 14.50
N ILE A 85 -3.69 -9.68 13.82
CA ILE A 85 -3.76 -9.36 12.40
C ILE A 85 -4.35 -7.98 12.18
N GLY A 86 -5.49 -7.67 12.81
CA GLY A 86 -6.25 -6.43 12.63
C GLY A 86 -5.80 -5.32 13.57
N PHE A 87 -5.46 -4.16 13.03
CA PHE A 87 -5.06 -2.99 13.83
C PHE A 87 -6.18 -2.51 14.76
N LEU A 88 -7.42 -2.46 14.27
CA LEU A 88 -8.56 -2.03 15.10
C LEU A 88 -8.86 -3.00 16.23
N ALA A 89 -8.77 -4.32 15.99
CA ALA A 89 -8.95 -5.34 17.02
C ALA A 89 -7.80 -5.31 18.04
N HIS A 90 -6.57 -5.02 17.61
CA HIS A 90 -5.43 -4.86 18.48
C HIS A 90 -5.58 -3.61 19.38
N ALA A 91 -5.93 -2.46 18.79
CA ALA A 91 -6.21 -1.24 19.51
C ALA A 91 -7.32 -1.42 20.56
N SER A 92 -8.44 -2.05 20.20
CA SER A 92 -9.56 -2.29 21.12
C SER A 92 -9.18 -3.18 22.30
N LYS A 93 -8.33 -4.20 22.08
CA LYS A 93 -7.82 -5.08 23.13
C LYS A 93 -6.94 -4.32 24.13
N TYR A 94 -6.04 -3.45 23.62
CA TYR A 94 -5.19 -2.65 24.50
C TYR A 94 -5.98 -1.57 25.21
N GLN A 95 -6.98 -0.98 24.57
CA GLN A 95 -7.87 0.00 25.20
C GLN A 95 -8.65 -0.63 26.36
N ALA A 96 -9.25 -1.80 26.15
CA ALA A 96 -9.96 -2.53 27.21
C ALA A 96 -9.06 -2.85 28.40
N ALA A 97 -7.81 -3.24 28.13
CA ALA A 97 -6.85 -3.50 29.20
C ALA A 97 -6.43 -2.24 29.97
N ILE A 98 -6.35 -1.08 29.29
CA ILE A 98 -6.12 0.21 29.94
C ILE A 98 -7.28 0.54 30.89
N ASP A 99 -8.52 0.34 30.45
CA ASP A 99 -9.73 0.62 31.24
C ASP A 99 -9.81 -0.31 32.48
N GLU A 100 -9.30 -1.55 32.37
CA GLU A 100 -9.17 -2.49 33.51
C GLU A 100 -7.94 -2.23 34.39
N GLY A 101 -7.06 -1.29 34.03
CA GLY A 101 -5.82 -1.02 34.75
C GLY A 101 -4.74 -2.10 34.63
N LYS A 102 -4.86 -3.00 33.64
CA LYS A 102 -3.93 -4.09 33.38
C LYS A 102 -2.88 -3.71 32.34
N ILE A 103 -1.62 -4.06 32.60
CA ILE A 103 -0.54 -3.86 31.63
C ILE A 103 -0.34 -5.14 30.81
N LEU A 104 -0.51 -5.04 29.50
CA LEU A 104 -0.28 -6.13 28.55
C LEU A 104 1.14 -6.08 27.98
N ALA A 105 1.79 -7.24 27.90
CA ALA A 105 3.05 -7.35 27.19
C ALA A 105 2.84 -7.06 25.68
N PRO A 106 3.80 -6.37 25.04
CA PRO A 106 5.15 -6.02 25.45
C PRO A 106 5.27 -4.68 26.21
N ALA A 107 4.18 -3.92 26.42
CA ALA A 107 4.22 -2.65 27.14
C ALA A 107 4.58 -2.85 28.61
N LYS A 108 5.36 -1.92 29.17
CA LYS A 108 5.82 -1.93 30.55
C LYS A 108 5.16 -0.83 31.40
N SER A 109 4.41 0.07 30.79
CA SER A 109 3.72 1.17 31.46
C SER A 109 2.42 1.53 30.74
N MET A 110 1.50 2.20 31.44
CA MET A 110 0.25 2.71 30.87
C MET A 110 0.48 3.70 29.72
N ALA A 111 1.50 4.54 29.83
CA ALA A 111 1.87 5.49 28.76
C ALA A 111 2.28 4.75 27.48
N GLN A 112 3.02 3.63 27.61
CA GLN A 112 3.38 2.81 26.46
C GLN A 112 2.16 2.12 25.83
N MET A 113 1.19 1.67 26.64
CA MET A 113 -0.05 1.09 26.12
C MET A 113 -0.87 2.10 25.32
N GLN A 114 -0.98 3.34 25.80
CA GLN A 114 -1.63 4.43 25.07
C GLN A 114 -0.93 4.72 23.73
N GLN A 115 0.40 4.66 23.72
CA GLN A 115 1.18 4.83 22.50
C GLN A 115 0.92 3.70 21.48
N VAL A 116 0.80 2.46 21.93
CA VAL A 116 0.42 1.32 21.05
C VAL A 116 -0.95 1.56 20.43
N VAL A 117 -1.95 1.92 21.23
CA VAL A 117 -3.31 2.22 20.74
C VAL A 117 -3.30 3.35 19.71
N PHE A 118 -2.56 4.41 19.96
CA PHE A 118 -2.41 5.52 19.02
C PHE A 118 -1.76 5.06 17.70
N ASN A 119 -0.69 4.28 17.78
CA ASN A 119 0.00 3.75 16.59
C ASN A 119 -0.92 2.84 15.78
N ASP A 120 -1.69 1.96 16.42
CA ASP A 120 -2.63 1.07 15.74
C ASP A 120 -3.73 1.84 14.99
N TYR A 121 -4.26 2.91 15.58
CA TYR A 121 -5.22 3.78 14.88
C TYR A 121 -4.58 4.53 13.70
N LEU A 122 -3.34 4.98 13.87
CA LEU A 122 -2.58 5.60 12.78
C LEU A 122 -2.34 4.63 11.64
N ASP A 123 -1.92 3.39 11.95
CA ASP A 123 -1.65 2.34 10.98
C ASP A 123 -2.93 1.90 10.25
N ALA A 124 -4.05 1.80 10.96
CA ALA A 124 -5.37 1.56 10.35
C ALA A 124 -5.77 2.71 9.41
N GLY A 125 -5.54 3.95 9.81
CA GLY A 125 -5.79 5.13 8.98
C GLY A 125 -4.93 5.15 7.70
N LEU A 126 -3.64 4.83 7.82
CA LEU A 126 -2.72 4.71 6.68
C LEU A 126 -3.12 3.58 5.73
N ALA A 127 -3.50 2.41 6.28
CA ALA A 127 -3.99 1.30 5.47
C ALA A 127 -5.26 1.69 4.69
N GLY A 128 -6.20 2.37 5.34
CA GLY A 128 -7.41 2.91 4.70
C GLY A 128 -7.09 3.92 3.60
N PHE A 129 -6.15 4.84 3.85
CA PHE A 129 -5.68 5.79 2.85
C PHE A 129 -5.10 5.07 1.61
N PHE A 130 -4.26 4.05 1.80
CA PHE A 130 -3.72 3.27 0.69
C PHE A 130 -4.81 2.57 -0.12
N VAL A 131 -5.81 1.99 0.52
CA VAL A 131 -6.96 1.38 -0.16
C VAL A 131 -7.71 2.41 -1.01
N ILE A 132 -7.97 3.60 -0.49
CA ILE A 132 -8.64 4.69 -1.21
C ILE A 132 -7.81 5.12 -2.44
N VAL A 133 -6.49 5.28 -2.29
CA VAL A 133 -5.61 5.64 -3.41
C VAL A 133 -5.63 4.57 -4.50
N VAL A 134 -5.53 3.30 -4.13
CA VAL A 134 -5.58 2.17 -5.09
C VAL A 134 -6.91 2.15 -5.85
N LEU A 135 -8.02 2.29 -5.15
CA LEU A 135 -9.34 2.34 -5.77
C LEU A 135 -9.51 3.55 -6.70
N SER A 136 -8.99 4.70 -6.30
CA SER A 136 -8.99 5.92 -7.14
C SER A 136 -8.21 5.70 -8.43
N VAL A 137 -6.98 5.16 -8.33
CA VAL A 137 -6.16 4.85 -9.51
C VAL A 137 -6.83 3.82 -10.41
N LEU A 138 -7.47 2.81 -9.84
CA LEU A 138 -8.23 1.80 -10.59
C LEU A 138 -9.37 2.45 -11.39
N VAL A 139 -10.18 3.30 -10.76
CA VAL A 139 -11.29 4.01 -11.42
C VAL A 139 -10.78 4.92 -12.55
N PHE A 140 -9.74 5.72 -12.28
CA PHE A 140 -9.14 6.58 -13.30
C PHE A 140 -8.51 5.77 -14.44
N GLY A 141 -7.82 4.67 -14.12
CA GLY A 141 -7.22 3.78 -15.12
C GLY A 141 -8.26 3.15 -16.03
N ILE A 142 -9.34 2.59 -15.47
CA ILE A 142 -10.45 2.02 -16.24
C ILE A 142 -11.08 3.07 -17.15
N ARG A 143 -11.39 4.27 -16.61
CA ARG A 143 -11.94 5.38 -17.40
C ARG A 143 -11.02 5.77 -18.57
N THR A 144 -9.71 5.82 -18.32
CA THR A 144 -8.72 6.16 -19.36
C THR A 144 -8.66 5.08 -20.44
N VAL A 145 -8.66 3.80 -20.07
CA VAL A 145 -8.67 2.68 -21.01
C VAL A 145 -9.96 2.68 -21.84
N MET A 146 -11.11 2.90 -21.22
CA MET A 146 -12.39 3.00 -21.93
C MET A 146 -12.40 4.15 -22.95
N LYS A 147 -11.93 5.34 -22.57
CA LYS A 147 -11.79 6.49 -23.48
C LYS A 147 -10.79 6.23 -24.61
N ALA A 148 -9.66 5.59 -24.32
CA ALA A 148 -8.67 5.23 -25.34
C ALA A 148 -9.23 4.21 -26.34
N ARG A 149 -10.01 3.24 -25.87
CA ARG A 149 -10.68 2.25 -26.72
C ARG A 149 -11.76 2.87 -27.60
N ALA A 150 -12.45 3.88 -27.12
CA ALA A 150 -13.46 4.64 -27.88
C ALA A 150 -12.85 5.66 -28.86
N ASN A 151 -11.54 5.67 -29.08
CA ASN A 151 -10.80 6.65 -29.91
C ASN A 151 -11.03 8.13 -29.53
N SER A 152 -11.47 8.41 -28.31
CA SER A 152 -11.75 9.77 -27.83
C SER A 152 -10.51 10.48 -27.21
N LEU A 153 -9.37 9.80 -27.13
CA LEU A 153 -8.12 10.38 -26.65
C LEU A 153 -7.13 10.58 -27.81
N PRO A 154 -6.36 11.69 -27.77
CA PRO A 154 -5.30 11.89 -28.75
C PRO A 154 -4.29 10.74 -28.68
N THR A 155 -3.89 10.22 -29.82
CA THR A 155 -2.85 9.20 -29.93
C THR A 155 -1.50 9.81 -29.58
N VAL A 156 -0.71 9.12 -28.76
CA VAL A 156 0.68 9.49 -28.54
C VAL A 156 1.46 9.06 -29.78
N ASN A 157 1.78 10.04 -30.65
CA ASN A 157 2.72 9.82 -31.75
C ASN A 157 4.12 10.10 -31.21
N GLU A 158 4.92 9.07 -31.12
CA GLU A 158 6.37 9.25 -30.95
C GLU A 158 6.93 9.88 -32.23
N SER A 159 7.64 10.99 -32.11
CA SER A 159 8.42 11.53 -33.22
C SER A 159 9.38 10.43 -33.72
N PRO A 160 9.48 10.23 -35.06
CA PRO A 160 10.40 9.23 -35.60
C PRO A 160 11.82 9.53 -35.09
N LEU A 161 12.50 8.51 -34.59
CA LEU A 161 13.91 8.58 -34.19
C LEU A 161 14.73 9.04 -35.40
N VAL A 162 15.15 10.29 -35.40
CA VAL A 162 16.13 10.79 -36.35
C VAL A 162 17.48 10.27 -35.90
N LEU A 163 17.88 9.12 -36.47
CA LEU A 163 19.26 8.64 -36.36
C LEU A 163 20.15 9.72 -36.98
N ALA A 164 20.95 10.38 -36.17
CA ALA A 164 22.01 11.26 -36.68
C ALA A 164 22.89 10.42 -37.59
N LYS A 165 22.86 10.73 -38.90
CA LYS A 165 23.82 10.18 -39.85
C LYS A 165 25.19 10.67 -39.41
N GLY A 166 26.01 9.76 -38.85
CA GLY A 166 27.44 9.96 -38.63
C GLY A 166 28.19 10.05 -39.96
#